data_2b7672d2a6204d25ed6b1dea4830dfa2
#
_entry.id   2b7672d2a6204d25ed6b1dea4830dfa2
#
_cell.length_a   1.000
_cell.length_b   1.000
_cell.length_c   1.000
_cell.angle_alpha   90.00
_cell.angle_beta   90.00
_cell.angle_gamma   90.00
#
_symmetry.space_group_name_H-M   'P 1'
#
loop_
_entity.id
_entity.type
_entity.pdbx_description
1 polymer ?
#
loop_
_entity_poly.entity_id
_entity_poly.type
_entity_poly.pdbx_seq_one_letter_code
_entity_poly.pdbx_strand_id
1 'polypeptide(L)'
;MKLELPKEKVFPMPFRFWVIVAVAAVILMVNGWHPVLVPLVMFGFWGITASRGTVLRSEDQKMFRYYAVYGIPMGSWEGIRPNAAVVALDEQQSVRQTSYGGTMRYQESQECVLYLVNGTHREKVKIAKVSSRAELDPHLPILEKEFNLKLVKYAPALSAKTSARRRNRR
;
A
#
# COMPACT_ATOMS: atom_id res chain seq x y z
N MET A 1 7.76 5.98 -21.39
CA MET A 1 8.30 6.44 -20.10
C MET A 1 7.88 5.49 -18.98
N LYS A 2 8.73 5.32 -17.96
CA LYS A 2 8.46 4.45 -16.80
C LYS A 2 8.34 5.33 -15.55
N LEU A 3 7.23 5.23 -14.84
CA LEU A 3 6.97 5.96 -13.59
C LEU A 3 6.91 4.97 -12.43
N GLU A 4 7.83 5.11 -11.48
CA GLU A 4 7.80 4.35 -10.22
C GLU A 4 7.07 5.17 -9.16
N LEU A 5 6.02 4.60 -8.60
CA LEU A 5 5.28 5.20 -7.50
C LEU A 5 5.96 4.87 -6.15
N PRO A 6 5.68 5.62 -5.09
CA PRO A 6 6.22 5.36 -3.76
C PRO A 6 6.01 3.91 -3.32
N LYS A 7 7.08 3.31 -2.76
CA LYS A 7 7.07 1.92 -2.29
C LYS A 7 6.50 1.83 -0.88
N GLU A 8 5.64 0.85 -0.65
CA GLU A 8 5.09 0.54 0.66
C GLU A 8 5.86 -0.62 1.29
N LYS A 9 6.29 -0.49 2.54
CA LYS A 9 6.87 -1.61 3.30
C LYS A 9 5.74 -2.60 3.64
N VAL A 10 5.96 -3.89 3.37
CA VAL A 10 4.98 -4.94 3.64
C VAL A 10 4.78 -5.13 5.14
N PHE A 11 5.88 -5.05 5.89
CA PHE A 11 5.88 -5.15 7.35
C PHE A 11 6.41 -3.86 7.97
N PRO A 12 5.56 -2.90 8.33
CA PRO A 12 5.96 -1.69 9.04
C PRO A 12 6.23 -2.00 10.52
N MET A 13 7.10 -3.00 10.77
CA MET A 13 7.45 -3.35 12.14
C MET A 13 8.36 -2.29 12.76
N PRO A 14 8.11 -1.89 14.02
CA PRO A 14 8.94 -0.92 14.70
C PRO A 14 10.37 -1.45 14.82
N PHE A 15 11.35 -0.55 14.76
CA PHE A 15 12.78 -0.88 14.86
C PHE A 15 13.10 -1.77 16.08
N ARG A 16 12.37 -1.58 17.19
CA ARG A 16 12.50 -2.40 18.41
C ARG A 16 12.29 -3.89 18.18
N PHE A 17 11.41 -4.27 17.27
CA PHE A 17 11.18 -5.67 16.93
C PHE A 17 12.46 -6.30 16.33
N TRP A 18 13.13 -5.59 15.44
CA TRP A 18 14.35 -6.05 14.78
C TRP A 18 15.51 -6.16 15.75
N VAL A 19 15.58 -5.26 16.74
CA VAL A 19 16.55 -5.36 17.84
C VAL A 19 16.32 -6.63 18.66
N ILE A 20 15.06 -6.95 18.99
CA ILE A 20 14.71 -8.18 19.71
C ILE A 20 15.12 -9.43 18.92
N VAL A 21 14.85 -9.47 17.62
CA VAL A 21 15.24 -10.59 16.73
C VAL A 21 16.76 -10.73 16.70
N ALA A 22 17.50 -9.64 16.58
CA ALA A 22 18.97 -9.66 16.58
C ALA A 22 19.53 -10.16 17.91
N VAL A 23 19.02 -9.69 19.05
CA VAL A 23 19.42 -10.14 20.38
C VAL A 23 19.14 -11.63 20.57
N ALA A 24 17.94 -12.09 20.17
CA ALA A 24 17.58 -13.50 20.22
C ALA A 24 18.53 -14.37 19.37
N ALA A 25 18.92 -13.89 18.18
CA ALA A 25 19.86 -14.56 17.31
C ALA A 25 21.24 -14.71 17.98
N VAL A 26 21.74 -13.65 18.64
CA VAL A 26 23.01 -13.68 19.37
C VAL A 26 22.96 -14.69 20.53
N ILE A 27 21.87 -14.69 21.31
CA ILE A 27 21.68 -15.63 22.43
C ILE A 27 21.69 -17.09 21.93
N LEU A 28 20.98 -17.38 20.83
CA LEU A 28 20.96 -18.72 20.24
C LEU A 28 22.34 -19.13 19.72
N MET A 29 23.08 -18.17 19.15
CA MET A 29 24.45 -18.43 18.66
C MET A 29 25.37 -18.84 19.79
N VAL A 30 25.35 -18.15 20.91
CA VAL A 30 26.18 -18.45 22.09
C VAL A 30 25.83 -19.81 22.68
N ASN A 31 24.58 -20.25 22.62
CA ASN A 31 24.11 -21.54 23.12
C ASN A 31 24.28 -22.71 22.13
N GLY A 32 24.98 -22.52 21.00
CA GLY A 32 25.28 -23.58 20.04
C GLY A 32 24.11 -24.01 19.13
N TRP A 33 23.02 -23.25 19.09
CA TRP A 33 21.85 -23.55 18.26
C TRP A 33 21.99 -23.04 16.83
N HIS A 34 23.16 -23.29 16.21
CA HIS A 34 23.49 -22.79 14.86
C HIS A 34 22.49 -23.13 13.75
N PRO A 35 21.89 -24.35 13.70
CA PRO A 35 20.94 -24.67 12.62
C PRO A 35 19.68 -23.83 12.63
N VAL A 36 19.24 -23.36 13.79
CA VAL A 36 18.01 -22.55 13.95
C VAL A 36 18.27 -21.07 13.59
N LEU A 37 19.52 -20.63 13.66
CA LEU A 37 19.88 -19.23 13.37
C LEU A 37 19.67 -18.87 11.89
N VAL A 38 20.00 -19.80 10.99
CA VAL A 38 19.91 -19.52 9.55
C VAL A 38 18.50 -19.13 9.13
N PRO A 39 17.44 -19.92 9.41
CA PRO A 39 16.08 -19.51 9.06
C PRO A 39 15.61 -18.26 9.80
N LEU A 40 16.03 -18.04 11.05
CA LEU A 40 15.67 -16.85 11.82
C LEU A 40 16.25 -15.56 11.21
N VAL A 41 17.54 -15.60 10.82
CA VAL A 41 18.20 -14.46 10.17
C VAL A 41 17.59 -14.21 8.79
N MET A 42 17.33 -15.25 8.01
CA MET A 42 16.66 -15.12 6.71
C MET A 42 15.26 -14.51 6.84
N PHE A 43 14.49 -14.95 7.83
CA PHE A 43 13.16 -14.39 8.10
C PHE A 43 13.24 -12.92 8.52
N GLY A 44 14.20 -12.57 9.38
CA GLY A 44 14.46 -11.19 9.77
C GLY A 44 14.80 -10.32 8.57
N PHE A 45 15.72 -10.77 7.74
CA PHE A 45 16.14 -10.04 6.54
C PHE A 45 15.00 -9.90 5.50
N TRP A 46 14.18 -10.95 5.35
CA TRP A 46 12.97 -10.91 4.54
C TRP A 46 12.00 -9.82 5.00
N GLY A 47 11.74 -9.73 6.29
CA GLY A 47 10.83 -8.72 6.86
C GLY A 47 11.31 -7.28 6.65
N ILE A 48 12.63 -7.05 6.66
CA ILE A 48 13.22 -5.71 6.42
C ILE A 48 13.15 -5.34 4.93
N THR A 49 13.42 -6.30 4.05
CA THR A 49 13.56 -6.05 2.61
C THR A 49 12.24 -6.15 1.85
N ALA A 50 11.23 -6.80 2.44
CA ALA A 50 9.94 -6.98 1.78
C ALA A 50 9.22 -5.65 1.56
N SER A 51 9.01 -5.32 0.29
CA SER A 51 8.30 -4.12 -0.12
C SER A 51 7.31 -4.44 -1.23
N ARG A 52 6.30 -3.61 -1.37
CA ARG A 52 5.40 -3.64 -2.52
C ARG A 52 5.40 -2.29 -3.21
N GLY A 53 5.18 -2.33 -4.51
CA GLY A 53 5.12 -1.09 -5.29
C GLY A 53 4.38 -1.29 -6.59
N THR A 54 4.18 -0.18 -7.27
CA THR A 54 3.54 -0.15 -8.57
C THR A 54 4.41 0.67 -9.53
N VAL A 55 4.62 0.14 -10.71
CA VAL A 55 5.31 0.80 -11.80
C VAL A 55 4.35 0.94 -12.96
N LEU A 56 4.24 2.14 -13.50
CA LEU A 56 3.43 2.42 -14.66
C LEU A 56 4.33 2.60 -15.89
N ARG A 57 3.93 2.03 -17.03
CA ARG A 57 4.60 2.21 -18.33
C ARG A 57 3.64 2.89 -19.29
N SER A 58 4.03 4.06 -19.81
CA SER A 58 3.16 4.84 -20.70
C SER A 58 3.06 4.26 -22.10
N GLU A 59 4.11 3.62 -22.60
CA GLU A 59 4.18 3.05 -23.96
C GLU A 59 3.07 2.01 -24.21
N ASP A 60 2.87 1.11 -23.26
CA ASP A 60 1.90 0.01 -23.38
C ASP A 60 0.63 0.26 -22.58
N GLN A 61 0.53 1.39 -21.89
CA GLN A 61 -0.55 1.66 -20.91
C GLN A 61 -0.74 0.51 -19.92
N LYS A 62 0.38 0.01 -19.36
CA LYS A 62 0.41 -1.11 -18.43
C LYS A 62 0.89 -0.70 -17.06
N MET A 63 0.36 -1.40 -16.07
CA MET A 63 0.72 -1.27 -14.66
C MET A 63 1.36 -2.58 -14.19
N PHE A 64 2.55 -2.50 -13.61
CA PHE A 64 3.23 -3.61 -12.96
C PHE A 64 3.06 -3.50 -11.46
N ARG A 65 2.28 -4.38 -10.89
CA ARG A 65 2.18 -4.51 -9.43
C ARG A 65 3.12 -5.60 -8.97
N TYR A 66 3.99 -5.27 -8.03
CA TYR A 66 5.00 -6.21 -7.58
C TYR A 66 5.14 -6.25 -6.07
N TYR A 67 5.55 -7.40 -5.62
CA TYR A 67 6.17 -7.64 -4.33
C TYR A 67 7.67 -7.77 -4.56
N ALA A 68 8.48 -7.02 -3.83
CA ALA A 68 9.92 -7.21 -3.83
C ALA A 68 10.35 -7.92 -2.55
N VAL A 69 11.08 -9.01 -2.72
CA VAL A 69 11.69 -9.78 -1.65
C VAL A 69 13.18 -9.86 -1.96
N TYR A 70 14.03 -9.49 -1.01
CA TYR A 70 15.48 -9.37 -1.21
C TYR A 70 15.86 -8.47 -2.40
N GLY A 71 15.03 -7.44 -2.67
CA GLY A 71 15.25 -6.54 -3.81
C GLY A 71 14.79 -7.08 -5.17
N ILE A 72 14.36 -8.34 -5.26
CA ILE A 72 13.87 -8.94 -6.51
C ILE A 72 12.36 -8.66 -6.64
N PRO A 73 11.93 -7.90 -7.65
CA PRO A 73 10.51 -7.61 -7.87
C PRO A 73 9.83 -8.82 -8.52
N MET A 74 8.82 -9.37 -7.84
CA MET A 74 7.95 -10.43 -8.36
C MET A 74 6.54 -9.88 -8.53
N GLY A 75 5.97 -9.97 -9.73
CA GLY A 75 4.64 -9.42 -10.01
C GLY A 75 4.15 -9.71 -11.40
N SER A 76 3.03 -9.08 -11.75
CA SER A 76 2.41 -9.22 -13.07
C SER A 76 2.13 -7.86 -13.69
N TRP A 77 2.17 -7.81 -15.01
CA TRP A 77 1.74 -6.67 -15.79
C TRP A 77 0.23 -6.74 -16.03
N GLU A 78 -0.47 -5.68 -15.69
CA GLU A 78 -1.90 -5.52 -15.96
C GLU A 78 -2.13 -4.30 -16.84
N GLY A 79 -3.04 -4.40 -17.81
CA GLY A 79 -3.43 -3.26 -18.65
C GLY A 79 -4.22 -2.21 -17.85
N ILE A 80 -3.91 -0.94 -18.04
CA ILE A 80 -4.72 0.15 -17.51
C ILE A 80 -5.99 0.22 -18.33
N ARG A 81 -7.15 0.13 -17.68
CA ARG A 81 -8.44 0.15 -18.39
C ARG A 81 -8.66 1.50 -19.07
N PRO A 82 -9.24 1.52 -20.28
CA PRO A 82 -9.66 2.77 -20.90
C PRO A 82 -10.68 3.49 -20.00
N ASN A 83 -10.63 4.81 -19.96
CA ASN A 83 -11.45 5.65 -19.06
C ASN A 83 -11.20 5.44 -17.55
N ALA A 84 -10.02 4.93 -17.19
CA ALA A 84 -9.60 4.93 -15.81
C ALA A 84 -9.29 6.37 -15.35
N ALA A 85 -9.58 6.63 -14.09
CA ALA A 85 -9.23 7.89 -13.44
C ALA A 85 -8.51 7.60 -12.13
N VAL A 86 -7.81 8.57 -11.61
CA VAL A 86 -7.08 8.44 -10.35
C VAL A 86 -7.82 9.19 -9.25
N VAL A 87 -7.93 8.56 -8.10
CA VAL A 87 -8.54 9.14 -6.90
C VAL A 87 -7.56 9.02 -5.73
N ALA A 88 -7.25 10.13 -5.09
CA ALA A 88 -6.54 10.14 -3.82
C ALA A 88 -7.57 10.14 -2.69
N LEU A 89 -7.51 9.14 -1.82
CA LEU A 89 -8.37 9.02 -0.64
C LEU A 89 -7.51 9.10 0.62
N ASP A 90 -7.91 9.99 1.52
CA ASP A 90 -7.34 10.04 2.85
C ASP A 90 -8.06 8.99 3.71
N GLU A 91 -7.36 7.91 4.03
CA GLU A 91 -7.88 6.84 4.89
C GLU A 91 -7.42 7.09 6.33
N GLN A 92 -8.37 7.37 7.20
CA GLN A 92 -8.11 7.39 8.64
C GLN A 92 -8.18 5.96 9.17
N GLN A 93 -7.04 5.41 9.56
CA GLN A 93 -7.00 4.14 10.27
C GLN A 93 -6.91 4.41 11.77
N SER A 94 -7.99 4.14 12.49
CA SER A 94 -7.95 4.09 13.94
C SER A 94 -7.57 2.66 14.39
N VAL A 95 -6.33 2.48 14.84
CA VAL A 95 -5.90 1.21 15.42
C VAL A 95 -6.19 1.25 16.91
N ARG A 96 -7.08 0.39 17.36
CA ARG A 96 -7.39 0.19 18.77
C ARG A 96 -6.34 -0.74 19.37
N GLN A 97 -5.37 -0.20 20.07
CA GLN A 97 -4.43 -1.00 20.85
C GLN A 97 -4.89 -1.11 22.30
N THR A 98 -5.25 -2.33 22.72
CA THR A 98 -5.50 -2.62 24.14
C THR A 98 -4.18 -3.01 24.78
N SER A 99 -3.65 -2.17 25.65
CA SER A 99 -2.48 -2.51 26.46
C SER A 99 -2.88 -3.44 27.59
N TYR A 100 -1.97 -4.31 28.04
CA TYR A 100 -2.18 -5.31 29.10
C TYR A 100 -2.61 -4.72 30.46
N GLY A 101 -2.61 -3.39 30.60
CA GLY A 101 -3.09 -2.64 31.79
C GLY A 101 -4.43 -1.92 31.59
N GLY A 102 -5.23 -2.26 30.58
CA GLY A 102 -6.56 -1.68 30.37
C GLY A 102 -6.56 -0.25 29.79
N THR A 103 -5.40 0.35 29.55
CA THR A 103 -5.30 1.69 28.95
C THR A 103 -5.51 1.59 27.43
N MET A 104 -6.63 2.12 26.93
CA MET A 104 -6.89 2.21 25.51
C MET A 104 -6.11 3.37 24.90
N ARG A 105 -5.16 3.10 24.03
CA ARG A 105 -4.54 4.11 23.17
C ARG A 105 -5.16 4.04 21.79
N TYR A 106 -5.74 5.16 21.35
CA TYR A 106 -6.16 5.35 19.98
C TYR A 106 -4.97 5.95 19.22
N GLN A 107 -4.46 5.23 18.25
CA GLN A 107 -3.47 5.76 17.34
C GLN A 107 -4.17 6.02 16.00
N GLU A 108 -4.45 7.29 15.72
CA GLU A 108 -4.95 7.73 14.43
C GLU A 108 -3.76 7.90 13.49
N SER A 109 -3.70 7.12 12.44
CA SER A 109 -2.78 7.36 11.34
C SER A 109 -3.60 7.85 10.13
N GLN A 110 -3.27 9.04 9.65
CA GLN A 110 -3.78 9.53 8.37
C GLN A 110 -2.85 9.00 7.28
N GLU A 111 -3.41 8.21 6.39
CA GLU A 111 -2.70 7.66 5.26
C GLU A 111 -3.41 8.09 3.97
N CYS A 112 -2.64 8.54 2.99
CA CYS A 112 -3.19 8.86 1.67
C CYS A 112 -2.98 7.68 0.73
N VAL A 113 -4.09 7.17 0.17
CA VAL A 113 -4.06 6.03 -0.74
C VAL A 113 -4.53 6.47 -2.12
N LEU A 114 -3.69 6.18 -3.11
CA LEU A 114 -3.98 6.44 -4.51
C LEU A 114 -4.65 5.23 -5.14
N TYR A 115 -5.83 5.43 -5.67
CA TYR A 115 -6.61 4.40 -6.36
C TYR A 115 -6.78 4.71 -7.83
N LEU A 116 -6.68 3.69 -8.66
CA LEU A 116 -7.19 3.69 -10.02
C LEU A 116 -8.65 3.25 -9.96
N VAL A 117 -9.54 4.05 -10.53
CA VAL A 117 -10.98 3.80 -10.55
C VAL A 117 -11.48 3.70 -11.97
N ASN A 118 -12.52 2.91 -12.18
CA ASN A 118 -13.23 2.89 -13.47
C ASN A 118 -14.18 4.10 -13.59
N GLY A 119 -14.74 4.33 -14.78
CA GLY A 119 -15.66 5.44 -15.03
C GLY A 119 -16.90 5.49 -14.11
N THR A 120 -17.27 4.39 -13.46
CA THR A 120 -18.38 4.33 -12.49
C THR A 120 -17.92 4.51 -11.05
N HIS A 121 -16.61 4.57 -10.79
CA HIS A 121 -15.98 4.63 -9.47
C HIS A 121 -16.35 3.46 -8.52
N ARG A 122 -16.85 2.35 -9.07
CA ARG A 122 -17.22 1.18 -8.27
C ARG A 122 -16.05 0.24 -8.05
N GLU A 123 -15.25 0.03 -9.09
CA GLU A 123 -14.05 -0.78 -9.00
C GLU A 123 -12.87 0.15 -8.72
N LYS A 124 -12.16 -0.14 -7.66
CA LYS A 124 -10.97 0.59 -7.27
C LYS A 124 -9.79 -0.37 -7.11
N VAL A 125 -8.68 -0.02 -7.73
CA VAL A 125 -7.42 -0.76 -7.62
C VAL A 125 -6.42 0.14 -6.92
N LYS A 126 -5.89 -0.31 -5.78
CA LYS A 126 -4.86 0.42 -5.04
C LYS A 126 -3.57 0.46 -5.87
N ILE A 127 -3.03 1.67 -6.09
CA ILE A 127 -1.80 1.88 -6.84
C ILE A 127 -0.64 2.21 -5.90
N ALA A 128 -0.86 3.15 -4.97
CA ALA A 128 0.15 3.59 -4.03
C ALA A 128 -0.48 3.93 -2.68
N LYS A 129 0.31 3.84 -1.63
CA LYS A 129 -0.02 4.27 -0.28
C LYS A 129 1.14 5.10 0.24
N VAL A 130 0.85 6.25 0.78
CA VAL A 130 1.83 7.19 1.32
C VAL A 130 1.36 7.75 2.66
N SER A 131 2.29 8.21 3.46
CA SER A 131 1.98 8.80 4.76
C SER A 131 1.41 10.21 4.65
N SER A 132 1.71 10.91 3.55
CA SER A 132 1.23 12.27 3.32
C SER A 132 0.88 12.48 1.85
N ARG A 133 -0.14 13.30 1.62
CA ARG A 133 -0.52 13.71 0.26
C ARG A 133 0.60 14.44 -0.48
N ALA A 134 1.43 15.18 0.24
CA ALA A 134 2.58 15.89 -0.34
C ALA A 134 3.56 14.96 -1.06
N GLU A 135 3.66 13.69 -0.68
CA GLU A 135 4.48 12.68 -1.38
C GLU A 135 3.89 12.28 -2.74
N LEU A 136 2.57 12.43 -2.93
CA LEU A 136 1.90 12.13 -4.20
C LEU A 136 1.90 13.31 -5.19
N ASP A 137 1.90 14.53 -4.67
CA ASP A 137 1.78 15.74 -5.50
C ASP A 137 2.77 15.81 -6.67
N PRO A 138 4.07 15.44 -6.55
CA PRO A 138 4.99 15.43 -7.67
C PRO A 138 4.66 14.39 -8.75
N HIS A 139 3.93 13.33 -8.40
CA HIS A 139 3.56 12.26 -9.33
C HIS A 139 2.26 12.55 -10.09
N LEU A 140 1.37 13.37 -9.54
CA LEU A 140 0.05 13.66 -10.12
C LEU A 140 0.12 14.29 -11.52
N PRO A 141 0.93 15.35 -11.78
CA PRO A 141 1.02 15.94 -13.10
C PRO A 141 1.61 14.98 -14.14
N ILE A 142 2.50 14.08 -13.72
CA ILE A 142 3.06 13.04 -14.60
C ILE A 142 1.99 12.02 -14.97
N LEU A 143 1.14 11.60 -14.03
CA LEU A 143 0.03 10.69 -14.27
C LEU A 143 -0.97 11.29 -15.25
N GLU A 144 -1.28 12.57 -15.15
CA GLU A 144 -2.19 13.24 -16.05
C GLU A 144 -1.61 13.40 -17.46
N LYS A 145 -0.36 13.87 -17.57
CA LYS A 145 0.29 14.15 -18.85
C LYS A 145 0.66 12.90 -19.64
N GLU A 146 1.25 11.90 -18.97
CA GLU A 146 1.85 10.73 -19.63
C GLU A 146 0.89 9.55 -19.74
N PHE A 147 -0.05 9.43 -18.81
CA PHE A 147 -0.97 8.29 -18.75
C PHE A 147 -2.42 8.68 -19.03
N ASN A 148 -2.69 9.97 -19.26
CA ASN A 148 -4.05 10.51 -19.43
C ASN A 148 -4.99 10.14 -18.26
N LEU A 149 -4.42 9.99 -17.07
CA LEU A 149 -5.12 9.61 -15.84
C LEU A 149 -5.45 10.87 -15.04
N LYS A 150 -6.67 11.39 -15.18
CA LYS A 150 -7.09 12.60 -14.47
C LYS A 150 -7.36 12.31 -13.00
N LEU A 151 -6.92 13.24 -12.13
CA LEU A 151 -7.29 13.21 -10.73
C LEU A 151 -8.74 13.66 -10.58
N VAL A 152 -9.59 12.79 -10.06
CA VAL A 152 -11.01 13.06 -9.87
C VAL A 152 -11.42 12.84 -8.41
N LYS A 153 -12.50 13.50 -8.00
CA LYS A 153 -13.11 13.26 -6.70
C LYS A 153 -13.83 11.91 -6.70
N TYR A 154 -13.63 11.11 -5.65
CA TYR A 154 -14.32 9.84 -5.53
C TYR A 154 -15.83 10.04 -5.39
N ALA A 155 -16.59 9.61 -6.39
CA ALA A 155 -18.04 9.70 -6.43
C ALA A 155 -18.62 8.42 -7.04
N PRO A 156 -18.79 7.34 -6.25
CA PRO A 156 -19.31 6.08 -6.77
C PRO A 156 -20.75 6.23 -7.25
N ALA A 157 -21.03 5.79 -8.46
CA ALA A 157 -22.39 5.81 -9.01
C ALA A 157 -23.32 4.95 -8.15
N LEU A 158 -24.39 5.53 -7.65
CA LEU A 158 -25.41 4.83 -6.88
C LEU A 158 -26.15 3.84 -7.79
N SER A 159 -26.39 2.61 -7.30
CA SER A 159 -27.24 1.68 -8.04
C SER A 159 -28.67 2.22 -8.08
N ALA A 160 -29.42 1.89 -9.13
CA ALA A 160 -30.84 2.26 -9.25
C ALA A 160 -31.67 1.85 -8.01
N LYS A 161 -31.37 0.68 -7.46
CA LYS A 161 -32.01 0.18 -6.23
C LYS A 161 -31.71 1.05 -4.99
N THR A 162 -30.48 1.55 -4.86
CA THR A 162 -30.07 2.42 -3.74
C THR A 162 -30.65 3.82 -3.89
N SER A 163 -30.70 4.35 -5.11
CA SER A 163 -31.31 5.65 -5.39
C SER A 163 -32.82 5.65 -5.15
N ALA A 164 -33.52 4.58 -5.55
CA ALA A 164 -34.95 4.39 -5.25
C ALA A 164 -35.24 4.35 -3.74
N ARG A 165 -34.44 3.57 -2.96
CA ARG A 165 -34.58 3.54 -1.49
C ARG A 165 -34.34 4.89 -0.83
N ARG A 166 -33.42 5.70 -1.36
CA ARG A 166 -33.17 7.06 -0.85
C ARG A 166 -34.32 8.01 -1.14
N ARG A 167 -34.96 7.88 -2.31
CA ARG A 167 -36.13 8.67 -2.67
C ARG A 167 -37.34 8.36 -1.77
N ASN A 168 -37.57 7.09 -1.44
CA ASN A 168 -38.67 6.66 -0.60
C ASN A 168 -38.51 6.98 0.91
N ARG A 169 -37.35 7.47 1.33
CA ARG A 169 -37.06 7.88 2.73
C ARG A 169 -37.14 9.41 2.95
N ARG A 170 -37.37 10.18 1.91
CA ARG A 170 -37.63 11.62 1.95
C ARG A 170 -39.10 11.90 1.76
#